data_3c4498f718cbfe447f6f084f9833516c
#
_entry.id   3c4498f718cbfe447f6f084f9833516c
#
_cell.length_a   1.000
_cell.length_b   1.000
_cell.length_c   1.000
_cell.angle_alpha   90.00
_cell.angle_beta   90.00
_cell.angle_gamma   90.00
#
_symmetry.space_group_name_H-M   'P 1'
#
loop_
_entity.id
_entity.type
_entity.pdbx_description
1 polymer ?
#
loop_
_entity_poly.entity_id
_entity_poly.type
_entity_poly.pdbx_seq_one_letter_code
_entity_poly.pdbx_strand_id
1 'polypeptide(L)'
;MKRILSILICVSASLMVSAQYATGILHPDVYTLRSRYVDAGGVLERPYLVLEDGIIDGSDPSNTLEISFDELSHDARMYSYTVLHLNSDWTPSGLNSYEYLRGYTTADIDDYALSINTQQSYTNYRFTFPHDDMQLLVSGNYVLLIYEDGDEQNVVAQV
;
A
#
# COMPACT_ATOMS: atom_id res chain seq x y z
N MET A 1 54.38 -40.50 -6.33
CA MET A 1 53.88 -39.14 -5.98
C MET A 1 52.42 -39.02 -6.42
N LYS A 2 51.46 -39.17 -5.48
CA LYS A 2 50.03 -39.05 -5.75
C LYS A 2 49.61 -37.60 -5.50
N ARG A 3 49.16 -36.90 -6.54
CA ARG A 3 48.59 -35.55 -6.42
C ARG A 3 47.12 -35.67 -5.98
N ILE A 4 46.81 -35.25 -4.77
CA ILE A 4 45.46 -35.13 -4.27
C ILE A 4 44.90 -33.80 -4.80
N LEU A 5 43.90 -33.89 -5.67
CA LEU A 5 43.14 -32.73 -6.20
C LEU A 5 42.02 -32.42 -5.21
N SER A 6 42.19 -31.38 -4.38
CA SER A 6 41.14 -30.90 -3.51
C SER A 6 40.14 -30.09 -4.34
N ILE A 7 38.93 -30.64 -4.50
CA ILE A 7 37.80 -29.91 -5.11
C ILE A 7 37.16 -29.07 -3.99
N LEU A 8 37.31 -27.77 -4.07
CA LEU A 8 36.64 -26.80 -3.20
C LEU A 8 35.21 -26.62 -3.74
N ILE A 9 34.22 -27.22 -3.09
CA ILE A 9 32.82 -27.03 -3.40
C ILE A 9 32.39 -25.72 -2.70
N CYS A 10 32.30 -24.63 -3.46
CA CYS A 10 31.63 -23.41 -2.99
C CYS A 10 30.11 -23.66 -3.01
N VAL A 11 29.53 -23.93 -1.84
CA VAL A 11 28.11 -23.90 -1.64
C VAL A 11 27.69 -22.42 -1.54
N SER A 12 27.20 -21.84 -2.62
CA SER A 12 26.54 -20.54 -2.60
C SER A 12 25.18 -20.72 -1.92
N ALA A 13 25.09 -20.39 -0.64
CA ALA A 13 23.82 -20.24 0.05
C ALA A 13 23.12 -19.01 -0.53
N SER A 14 22.14 -19.21 -1.40
CA SER A 14 21.22 -18.18 -1.83
C SER A 14 20.37 -17.76 -0.62
N LEU A 15 20.72 -16.64 0.00
CA LEU A 15 19.84 -16.02 0.98
C LEU A 15 18.60 -15.53 0.22
N MET A 16 17.50 -16.24 0.36
CA MET A 16 16.19 -15.77 -0.04
C MET A 16 15.83 -14.62 0.92
N VAL A 17 16.09 -13.40 0.49
CA VAL A 17 15.55 -12.21 1.18
C VAL A 17 14.08 -12.16 0.83
N SER A 18 13.25 -12.55 1.77
CA SER A 18 11.81 -12.35 1.69
C SER A 18 11.55 -10.85 1.85
N ALA A 19 10.97 -10.21 0.85
CA ALA A 19 10.57 -8.82 0.98
C ALA A 19 9.43 -8.75 2.00
N GLN A 20 9.64 -8.00 3.07
CA GLN A 20 8.64 -7.75 4.10
C GLN A 20 8.12 -6.33 3.89
N TYR A 21 6.81 -6.21 3.74
CA TYR A 21 6.18 -4.90 3.59
C TYR A 21 6.05 -4.21 4.94
N ALA A 22 6.23 -2.90 4.94
CA ALA A 22 6.07 -2.04 6.12
C ALA A 22 5.43 -0.72 5.70
N THR A 23 4.58 -0.17 6.54
CA THR A 23 4.03 1.18 6.32
C THR A 23 5.14 2.21 6.25
N GLY A 24 5.10 3.08 5.24
CA GLY A 24 6.09 4.14 5.11
C GLY A 24 6.03 4.93 3.82
N ILE A 25 6.76 6.02 3.82
CA ILE A 25 6.99 6.89 2.67
C ILE A 25 8.30 6.47 2.01
N LEU A 26 8.26 6.24 0.70
CA LEU A 26 9.40 5.77 -0.08
C LEU A 26 9.96 6.84 -1.01
N HIS A 27 9.15 7.84 -1.40
CA HIS A 27 9.58 8.94 -2.26
C HIS A 27 9.91 10.20 -1.45
N PRO A 28 11.01 10.91 -1.75
CA PRO A 28 11.46 12.07 -0.97
C PRO A 28 10.50 13.28 -1.02
N ASP A 29 9.66 13.40 -2.02
CA ASP A 29 8.71 14.49 -2.17
C ASP A 29 7.33 14.18 -1.54
N VAL A 30 7.11 12.95 -1.06
CA VAL A 30 5.88 12.55 -0.38
C VAL A 30 6.04 12.74 1.13
N TYR A 31 5.03 13.35 1.75
CA TYR A 31 5.01 13.65 3.18
C TYR A 31 3.65 13.35 3.81
N THR A 32 3.60 13.38 5.11
CA THR A 32 2.36 13.42 5.91
C THR A 32 1.39 12.26 5.63
N LEU A 33 1.92 11.06 5.30
CA LEU A 33 1.09 9.88 5.07
C LEU A 33 0.24 9.55 6.31
N ARG A 34 -1.08 9.51 6.13
CA ARG A 34 -2.06 9.26 7.21
C ARG A 34 -3.12 8.29 6.74
N SER A 35 -3.58 7.45 7.67
CA SER A 35 -4.80 6.66 7.52
C SER A 35 -5.69 6.85 8.74
N ARG A 36 -7.00 7.01 8.53
CA ARG A 36 -7.99 7.20 9.58
C ARG A 36 -9.33 6.61 9.14
N TYR A 37 -10.20 6.27 10.08
CA TYR A 37 -11.59 5.96 9.72
C TYR A 37 -12.30 7.21 9.21
N VAL A 38 -13.17 7.05 8.22
CA VAL A 38 -13.94 8.17 7.65
C VAL A 38 -14.80 8.84 8.73
N ASP A 39 -15.43 8.06 9.61
CA ASP A 39 -16.34 8.58 10.64
C ASP A 39 -15.66 8.89 11.98
N ALA A 40 -14.46 8.42 12.25
CA ALA A 40 -13.91 8.45 13.62
C ALA A 40 -13.30 9.79 14.06
N GLY A 41 -13.18 10.79 13.19
CA GLY A 41 -12.60 12.11 13.54
C GLY A 41 -11.19 12.08 14.15
N GLY A 42 -10.56 10.91 14.26
CA GLY A 42 -9.25 10.69 14.87
C GLY A 42 -8.35 9.79 14.04
N VAL A 43 -7.03 10.02 14.19
CA VAL A 43 -6.01 9.13 13.62
C VAL A 43 -5.85 7.93 14.53
N LEU A 44 -5.97 6.73 13.97
CA LEU A 44 -5.63 5.50 14.68
C LEU A 44 -4.22 5.08 14.26
N GLU A 45 -3.40 4.70 15.23
CA GLU A 45 -2.02 4.25 14.98
C GLU A 45 -1.98 2.98 14.12
N ARG A 46 -3.04 2.13 14.23
CA ARG A 46 -3.16 0.87 13.47
C ARG A 46 -4.64 0.61 13.19
N PRO A 47 -5.18 1.21 12.13
CA PRO A 47 -6.57 0.97 11.76
C PRO A 47 -6.75 -0.49 11.34
N TYR A 48 -7.87 -1.10 11.72
CA TYR A 48 -8.28 -2.43 11.26
C TYR A 48 -9.70 -2.36 10.72
N LEU A 49 -9.96 -3.13 9.68
CA LEU A 49 -11.28 -3.28 9.09
C LEU A 49 -11.92 -4.59 9.56
N VAL A 50 -13.20 -4.55 9.80
CA VAL A 50 -13.96 -5.72 10.27
C VAL A 50 -14.65 -6.37 9.09
N LEU A 51 -14.35 -7.64 8.84
CA LEU A 51 -15.02 -8.43 7.80
C LEU A 51 -16.40 -8.88 8.32
N GLU A 52 -17.44 -8.18 7.90
CA GLU A 52 -18.83 -8.51 8.21
C GLU A 52 -19.47 -9.23 7.02
N ASP A 53 -20.20 -10.30 7.28
CA ASP A 53 -20.87 -11.11 6.24
C ASP A 53 -19.97 -11.54 5.07
N GLY A 54 -18.65 -11.61 5.29
CA GLY A 54 -17.68 -12.08 4.32
C GLY A 54 -17.26 -11.05 3.27
N ILE A 55 -17.54 -9.76 3.48
CA ILE A 55 -17.15 -8.68 2.58
C ILE A 55 -16.92 -7.38 3.36
N ILE A 56 -16.00 -6.55 2.84
CA ILE A 56 -15.85 -5.15 3.24
C ILE A 56 -15.92 -4.33 1.94
N ASP A 57 -16.97 -3.58 1.76
CA ASP A 57 -17.31 -2.89 0.50
C ASP A 57 -17.24 -1.35 0.59
N GLY A 58 -16.90 -0.81 1.77
CA GLY A 58 -16.83 0.64 1.99
C GLY A 58 -18.18 1.32 2.21
N SER A 59 -19.29 0.58 2.32
CA SER A 59 -20.61 1.15 2.57
C SER A 59 -20.77 1.69 3.99
N ASP A 60 -19.98 1.15 4.95
CA ASP A 60 -19.96 1.62 6.33
C ASP A 60 -18.76 2.57 6.56
N PRO A 61 -19.00 3.88 6.81
CA PRO A 61 -17.95 4.85 7.10
C PRO A 61 -17.11 4.51 8.34
N SER A 62 -17.66 3.77 9.31
CA SER A 62 -16.91 3.32 10.49
C SER A 62 -15.95 2.16 10.18
N ASN A 63 -16.13 1.50 9.03
CA ASN A 63 -15.32 0.41 8.52
C ASN A 63 -14.65 0.75 7.18
N THR A 64 -14.45 2.04 6.92
CA THR A 64 -13.79 2.57 5.74
C THR A 64 -12.68 3.52 6.16
N LEU A 65 -11.53 3.41 5.52
CA LEU A 65 -10.37 4.26 5.78
C LEU A 65 -10.30 5.41 4.78
N GLU A 66 -10.02 6.61 5.26
CA GLU A 66 -9.49 7.71 4.46
C GLU A 66 -7.98 7.69 4.57
N ILE A 67 -7.32 7.61 3.42
CA ILE A 67 -5.87 7.68 3.30
C ILE A 67 -5.53 9.01 2.65
N SER A 68 -4.55 9.73 3.20
CA SER A 68 -4.10 11.01 2.66
C SER A 68 -2.60 11.17 2.78
N PHE A 69 -2.02 11.89 1.83
CA PHE A 69 -0.62 12.27 1.84
C PHE A 69 -0.42 13.64 1.16
N ASP A 70 0.66 14.31 1.51
CA ASP A 70 1.08 15.55 0.88
C ASP A 70 2.26 15.28 -0.04
N GLU A 71 2.28 15.90 -1.20
CA GLU A 71 3.37 15.84 -2.16
C GLU A 71 3.89 17.27 -2.43
N LEU A 72 5.21 17.46 -2.32
CA LEU A 72 5.86 18.78 -2.37
C LEU A 72 6.21 19.22 -3.79
N SER A 73 5.33 19.01 -4.76
CA SER A 73 5.48 19.58 -6.09
C SER A 73 4.52 20.71 -6.36
N HIS A 74 4.81 21.49 -7.39
CA HIS A 74 3.93 22.58 -7.87
C HIS A 74 2.78 22.10 -8.74
N ASP A 75 2.95 20.90 -9.34
CA ASP A 75 2.02 20.34 -10.32
C ASP A 75 1.37 19.07 -9.73
N ALA A 76 0.07 18.92 -9.94
CA ALA A 76 -0.61 17.69 -9.59
C ALA A 76 -0.08 16.54 -10.47
N ARG A 77 0.34 15.46 -9.81
CA ARG A 77 0.80 14.22 -10.46
C ARG A 77 -0.32 13.19 -10.45
N MET A 78 -0.23 12.22 -11.32
CA MET A 78 -1.15 11.08 -11.34
C MET A 78 -0.65 9.99 -10.40
N TYR A 79 -1.47 9.66 -9.41
CA TYR A 79 -1.21 8.55 -8.51
C TYR A 79 -2.30 7.51 -8.64
N SER A 80 -1.88 6.26 -8.54
CA SER A 80 -2.77 5.10 -8.47
C SER A 80 -2.36 4.23 -7.28
N TYR A 81 -3.22 3.34 -6.85
CA TYR A 81 -2.87 2.37 -5.82
C TYR A 81 -3.37 0.98 -6.16
N THR A 82 -2.71 0.00 -5.59
CA THR A 82 -3.10 -1.41 -5.59
C THR A 82 -3.05 -1.96 -4.18
N VAL A 83 -3.71 -3.10 -3.97
CA VAL A 83 -3.80 -3.76 -2.67
C VAL A 83 -3.25 -5.17 -2.77
N LEU A 84 -2.37 -5.53 -1.84
CA LEU A 84 -1.83 -6.88 -1.73
C LEU A 84 -2.24 -7.51 -0.40
N HIS A 85 -2.67 -8.77 -0.46
CA HIS A 85 -2.90 -9.58 0.73
C HIS A 85 -1.59 -10.21 1.21
N LEU A 86 -1.35 -10.12 2.52
CA LEU A 86 -0.11 -10.57 3.17
C LEU A 86 -0.39 -11.65 4.21
N ASN A 87 0.62 -12.45 4.47
CA ASN A 87 0.67 -13.38 5.59
C ASN A 87 0.83 -12.64 6.93
N SER A 88 0.72 -13.35 8.03
CA SER A 88 0.89 -12.82 9.40
C SER A 88 2.29 -12.23 9.65
N ASP A 89 3.28 -12.61 8.88
CA ASP A 89 4.67 -12.13 8.93
C ASP A 89 4.95 -10.98 7.93
N TRP A 90 3.90 -10.41 7.32
CA TRP A 90 3.97 -9.34 6.34
C TRP A 90 4.69 -9.70 5.02
N THR A 91 4.76 -10.97 4.72
CA THR A 91 5.19 -11.45 3.39
C THR A 91 4.00 -11.65 2.46
N PRO A 92 4.16 -11.56 1.13
CA PRO A 92 3.07 -11.85 0.19
C PRO A 92 2.42 -13.21 0.45
N SER A 93 1.10 -13.27 0.49
CA SER A 93 0.36 -14.49 0.83
C SER A 93 0.34 -15.55 -0.27
N GLY A 94 0.69 -15.17 -1.49
CA GLY A 94 0.57 -16.05 -2.65
C GLY A 94 -0.85 -16.24 -3.18
N LEU A 95 -1.87 -15.60 -2.58
CA LEU A 95 -3.22 -15.56 -3.13
C LEU A 95 -3.24 -14.70 -4.40
N ASN A 96 -4.07 -15.10 -5.38
CA ASN A 96 -4.33 -14.25 -6.53
C ASN A 96 -5.30 -13.13 -6.15
N SER A 97 -5.23 -12.00 -6.83
CA SER A 97 -6.05 -10.82 -6.51
C SER A 97 -7.53 -11.12 -6.44
N TYR A 98 -8.08 -11.94 -7.33
CA TYR A 98 -9.51 -12.32 -7.35
C TYR A 98 -9.95 -13.22 -6.18
N GLU A 99 -9.00 -13.76 -5.38
CA GLU A 99 -9.33 -14.55 -4.21
C GLU A 99 -9.58 -13.69 -2.98
N TYR A 100 -9.00 -12.49 -2.93
CA TYR A 100 -9.13 -11.56 -1.80
C TYR A 100 -9.77 -10.21 -2.14
N LEU A 101 -9.90 -9.88 -3.45
CA LEU A 101 -10.58 -8.67 -3.93
C LEU A 101 -11.76 -9.01 -4.85
N ARG A 102 -12.79 -8.18 -4.76
CA ARG A 102 -13.86 -8.10 -5.73
C ARG A 102 -13.84 -6.71 -6.37
N GLY A 103 -13.89 -6.64 -7.71
CA GLY A 103 -13.83 -5.42 -8.48
C GLY A 103 -12.46 -5.21 -9.11
N TYR A 104 -12.01 -3.96 -9.15
CA TYR A 104 -10.72 -3.62 -9.75
C TYR A 104 -9.56 -3.95 -8.81
N THR A 105 -8.40 -4.24 -9.38
CA THR A 105 -7.17 -4.50 -8.63
C THR A 105 -6.34 -3.23 -8.42
N THR A 106 -6.64 -2.19 -9.19
CA THR A 106 -6.00 -0.87 -9.15
C THR A 106 -7.05 0.22 -9.20
N ALA A 107 -6.78 1.36 -8.58
CA ALA A 107 -7.63 2.53 -8.64
C ALA A 107 -6.78 3.80 -8.69
N ASP A 108 -7.29 4.82 -9.38
CA ASP A 108 -6.64 6.12 -9.47
C ASP A 108 -7.03 7.01 -8.28
N ILE A 109 -6.14 7.94 -7.93
CA ILE A 109 -6.34 8.89 -6.84
C ILE A 109 -6.68 10.25 -7.47
N ASP A 110 -7.97 10.51 -7.64
CA ASP A 110 -8.48 11.70 -8.33
C ASP A 110 -8.80 12.88 -7.40
N ASP A 111 -8.98 12.63 -6.08
CA ASP A 111 -9.25 13.70 -5.10
C ASP A 111 -7.93 14.30 -4.64
N TYR A 112 -7.65 15.52 -5.12
CA TYR A 112 -6.49 16.27 -4.71
C TYR A 112 -6.80 17.76 -4.55
N ALA A 113 -6.03 18.43 -3.69
CA ALA A 113 -6.13 19.86 -3.45
C ALA A 113 -4.76 20.53 -3.42
N LEU A 114 -4.59 21.57 -4.20
CA LEU A 114 -3.37 22.38 -4.20
C LEU A 114 -3.35 23.31 -2.97
N SER A 115 -2.18 23.45 -2.35
CA SER A 115 -2.00 24.42 -1.27
C SER A 115 -2.13 25.86 -1.78
N ILE A 116 -2.73 26.74 -0.95
CA ILE A 116 -2.93 28.16 -1.27
C ILE A 116 -2.24 29.00 -0.22
N ASN A 117 -1.44 29.99 -0.64
CA ASN A 117 -0.75 30.95 0.23
C ASN A 117 0.20 30.31 1.26
N THR A 118 0.85 29.20 0.92
CA THR A 118 1.85 28.54 1.75
C THR A 118 3.27 28.92 1.31
N GLN A 119 4.24 28.89 2.24
CA GLN A 119 5.64 29.15 1.92
C GLN A 119 6.25 28.03 1.06
N GLN A 120 5.85 26.79 1.32
CA GLN A 120 6.15 25.62 0.51
C GLN A 120 4.87 25.15 -0.15
N SER A 121 4.86 25.09 -1.47
CA SER A 121 3.74 24.54 -2.21
C SER A 121 3.69 23.01 -2.03
N TYR A 122 2.49 22.50 -1.88
CA TYR A 122 2.23 21.06 -1.82
C TYR A 122 0.87 20.76 -2.43
N THR A 123 0.68 19.53 -2.84
CA THR A 123 -0.59 18.95 -3.25
C THR A 123 -1.00 17.90 -2.23
N ASN A 124 -2.19 18.02 -1.65
CA ASN A 124 -2.76 17.02 -0.77
C ASN A 124 -3.63 16.06 -1.58
N TYR A 125 -3.33 14.78 -1.52
CA TYR A 125 -4.09 13.69 -2.14
C TYR A 125 -4.88 12.94 -1.10
N ARG A 126 -6.11 12.48 -1.46
CA ARG A 126 -6.99 11.71 -0.58
C ARG A 126 -7.73 10.65 -1.36
N PHE A 127 -7.98 9.54 -0.72
CA PHE A 127 -8.86 8.49 -1.23
C PHE A 127 -9.42 7.66 -0.07
N THR A 128 -10.50 6.95 -0.34
CA THR A 128 -11.12 6.03 0.63
C THR A 128 -10.89 4.58 0.22
N PHE A 129 -10.72 3.70 1.21
CA PHE A 129 -10.52 2.28 1.01
C PHE A 129 -11.15 1.48 2.17
N PRO A 130 -11.83 0.35 1.89
CA PRO A 130 -12.29 -0.11 0.58
C PRO A 130 -13.45 0.74 0.04
N HIS A 131 -13.91 0.47 -1.18
CA HIS A 131 -15.05 1.12 -1.83
C HIS A 131 -15.73 0.13 -2.78
N ASP A 132 -16.89 0.54 -3.34
CA ASP A 132 -17.75 -0.32 -4.19
C ASP A 132 -17.00 -1.05 -5.31
N ASP A 133 -16.01 -0.39 -5.91
CA ASP A 133 -15.24 -0.94 -7.03
C ASP A 133 -14.00 -1.74 -6.58
N MET A 134 -13.66 -1.76 -5.27
CA MET A 134 -12.54 -2.50 -4.71
C MET A 134 -12.87 -2.98 -3.30
N GLN A 135 -13.44 -4.18 -3.21
CA GLN A 135 -13.97 -4.77 -1.99
C GLN A 135 -13.09 -5.89 -1.48
N LEU A 136 -12.95 -6.02 -0.16
CA LEU A 136 -12.19 -7.12 0.46
C LEU A 136 -13.08 -8.31 0.75
N LEU A 137 -12.61 -9.53 0.43
CA LEU A 137 -13.33 -10.79 0.58
C LEU A 137 -12.75 -11.70 1.67
N VAL A 138 -11.54 -11.45 2.13
CA VAL A 138 -10.80 -12.34 3.03
C VAL A 138 -10.23 -11.50 4.17
N SER A 139 -10.18 -12.06 5.36
CA SER A 139 -9.47 -11.47 6.49
C SER A 139 -7.96 -11.69 6.37
N GLY A 140 -7.15 -10.77 6.87
CA GLY A 140 -5.69 -10.88 6.84
C GLY A 140 -5.01 -9.54 6.97
N ASN A 141 -3.70 -9.55 6.75
CA ASN A 141 -2.93 -8.33 6.61
C ASN A 141 -2.99 -7.86 5.15
N TYR A 142 -3.09 -6.56 4.99
CA TYR A 142 -3.09 -5.93 3.67
C TYR A 142 -2.08 -4.80 3.63
N VAL A 143 -1.51 -4.56 2.46
CA VAL A 143 -0.75 -3.35 2.18
C VAL A 143 -1.32 -2.68 0.93
N LEU A 144 -1.54 -1.38 1.03
CA LEU A 144 -1.82 -0.55 -0.14
C LEU A 144 -0.49 0.03 -0.64
N LEU A 145 -0.22 -0.17 -1.92
CA LEU A 145 0.95 0.38 -2.60
C LEU A 145 0.49 1.55 -3.45
N ILE A 146 0.95 2.75 -3.11
CA ILE A 146 0.68 3.98 -3.87
C ILE A 146 1.86 4.19 -4.81
N TYR A 147 1.59 4.38 -6.10
CA TYR A 147 2.61 4.52 -7.14
C TYR A 147 2.24 5.65 -8.13
N GLU A 148 3.25 6.19 -8.78
CA GLU A 148 3.13 7.32 -9.70
C GLU A 148 3.01 6.83 -11.14
N ASP A 149 2.23 7.57 -11.98
CA ASP A 149 2.10 7.40 -13.43
C ASP A 149 1.69 5.98 -13.89
N GLY A 150 0.99 5.22 -13.06
CA GLY A 150 0.57 3.85 -13.37
C GLY A 150 1.72 2.83 -13.37
N ASP A 151 2.91 3.21 -12.91
CA ASP A 151 4.07 2.32 -12.82
C ASP A 151 4.17 1.68 -11.43
N GLU A 152 3.69 0.45 -11.29
CA GLU A 152 3.76 -0.32 -10.04
C GLU A 152 5.19 -0.54 -9.50
N GLN A 153 6.22 -0.27 -10.29
CA GLN A 153 7.61 -0.31 -9.84
C GLN A 153 8.04 1.01 -9.17
N ASN A 154 7.32 2.10 -9.45
CA ASN A 154 7.56 3.42 -8.86
C ASN A 154 6.67 3.65 -7.63
N VAL A 155 6.80 2.80 -6.61
CA VAL A 155 6.04 2.93 -5.36
C VAL A 155 6.55 4.13 -4.57
N VAL A 156 5.65 5.06 -4.26
CA VAL A 156 5.95 6.29 -3.52
C VAL A 156 5.59 6.21 -2.03
N ALA A 157 4.60 5.39 -1.69
CA ALA A 157 4.20 5.16 -0.30
C ALA A 157 3.52 3.80 -0.10
N GLN A 158 3.54 3.30 1.13
CA GLN A 158 2.90 2.05 1.57
C GLN A 158 2.09 2.27 2.85
N VAL A 159 0.86 1.78 2.86
CA VAL A 159 -0.06 1.89 4.00
C VAL A 159 -0.50 0.51 4.47
#